data_bce8ba50f942e341eb930df947d96e97
#
_entry.id   bce8ba50f942e341eb930df947d96e97
#
_cell.length_a   1.000
_cell.length_b   1.000
_cell.length_c   1.000
_cell.angle_alpha   90.00
_cell.angle_beta   90.00
_cell.angle_gamma   90.00
#
_symmetry.space_group_name_H-M   'P 1'
#
loop_
_entity.id
_entity.type
_entity.pdbx_description
1 polymer ?
#
loop_
_entity_poly.entity_id
_entity_poly.type
_entity_poly.pdbx_seq_one_letter_code
_entity_poly.pdbx_strand_id
1 'polypeptide(L)'
;SYPREYFLSLRDEVDPTLAPIFERPDKHAWDVEKRWRHDLINIWYHIRYRLSLLLTWISKHGWRLMMHIHLKNREHWLITHENIIEVQKLLEPGDILLTRGNWAATNINIPGFWKHMAMYIGAGKYLKSHYEYDSLSSLRDDTHYIIEAIGLWVQIIPIETLCGHNDYLWVLRAKFEKEKIERAIAKTVKLDGKSYDYSFNYYSDVNYV
;
A
#
# COMPACT_ATOMS: atom_id res chain seq x y z
N SER A 1 9.50 0.44 -27.16
CA SER A 1 10.86 0.49 -27.73
C SER A 1 11.45 1.85 -27.40
N TYR A 2 12.51 1.85 -26.65
CA TYR A 2 13.27 3.08 -26.39
C TYR A 2 13.88 3.55 -27.72
N PRO A 3 13.87 4.87 -28.01
CA PRO A 3 14.45 5.40 -29.23
C PRO A 3 15.93 5.06 -29.35
N ARG A 4 16.41 4.80 -30.57
CA ARG A 4 17.84 4.51 -30.87
C ARG A 4 18.77 5.57 -30.26
N GLU A 5 18.33 6.80 -30.18
CA GLU A 5 19.03 7.95 -29.60
C GLU A 5 19.32 7.80 -28.10
N TYR A 6 18.44 7.11 -27.36
CA TYR A 6 18.68 6.82 -25.94
C TYR A 6 19.86 5.85 -25.74
N PHE A 7 20.00 4.85 -26.60
CA PHE A 7 21.16 3.93 -26.55
C PHE A 7 22.45 4.59 -27.03
N LEU A 8 22.38 5.58 -27.90
CA LEU A 8 23.54 6.33 -28.34
C LEU A 8 24.03 7.34 -27.28
N SER A 9 23.12 7.89 -26.46
CA SER A 9 23.49 8.76 -25.36
C SER A 9 24.17 7.99 -24.19
N LEU A 10 23.81 6.72 -23.99
CA LEU A 10 24.48 5.87 -23.01
C LEU A 10 25.91 5.44 -23.43
N ARG A 11 26.22 5.52 -24.73
CA ARG A 11 27.55 5.17 -25.25
C ARG A 11 28.65 6.05 -24.67
N ASP A 12 28.37 7.32 -24.45
CA ASP A 12 29.33 8.30 -23.96
C ASP A 12 29.56 8.23 -22.44
N GLU A 13 28.69 7.49 -21.72
CA GLU A 13 28.79 7.26 -20.27
C GLU A 13 29.34 5.87 -19.89
N VAL A 14 29.58 5.00 -20.87
CA VAL A 14 30.03 3.61 -20.62
C VAL A 14 31.56 3.56 -20.52
N ASP A 15 32.05 2.80 -19.53
CA ASP A 15 33.45 2.50 -19.32
C ASP A 15 34.15 2.17 -20.64
N PRO A 16 35.32 2.82 -20.97
CA PRO A 16 36.05 2.59 -22.19
C PRO A 16 36.43 1.13 -22.46
N THR A 17 36.48 0.30 -21.41
CA THR A 17 36.76 -1.15 -21.54
C THR A 17 35.65 -1.92 -22.23
N LEU A 18 34.40 -1.37 -22.24
CA LEU A 18 33.26 -1.96 -22.91
C LEU A 18 33.00 -1.41 -24.32
N ALA A 19 33.76 -0.39 -24.75
CA ALA A 19 33.67 0.20 -26.09
C ALA A 19 33.81 -0.83 -27.24
N PRO A 20 34.69 -1.85 -27.17
CA PRO A 20 34.82 -2.85 -28.22
C PRO A 20 33.55 -3.70 -28.44
N ILE A 21 32.66 -3.76 -27.44
CA ILE A 21 31.39 -4.49 -27.57
C ILE A 21 30.43 -3.76 -28.51
N PHE A 22 30.61 -2.44 -28.67
CA PHE A 22 29.77 -1.57 -29.49
C PHE A 22 30.34 -1.27 -30.88
N GLU A 23 31.64 -1.59 -31.11
CA GLU A 23 32.29 -1.46 -32.41
C GLU A 23 32.32 -2.82 -33.13
N ARG A 24 31.54 -2.95 -34.20
CA ARG A 24 31.49 -4.21 -34.95
C ARG A 24 31.72 -4.06 -36.45
N PRO A 25 32.54 -4.96 -37.01
CA PRO A 25 32.92 -4.91 -38.42
C PRO A 25 31.92 -5.54 -39.41
N ASP A 26 30.97 -6.39 -39.01
CA ASP A 26 30.12 -7.11 -39.96
C ASP A 26 28.62 -6.87 -39.73
N LYS A 27 28.01 -6.14 -40.66
CA LYS A 27 26.58 -5.79 -40.60
C LYS A 27 25.63 -6.95 -40.96
N HIS A 28 26.06 -7.97 -41.69
CA HIS A 28 25.16 -8.98 -42.25
C HIS A 28 25.01 -10.28 -41.43
N ALA A 29 26.04 -10.70 -40.70
CA ALA A 29 25.93 -11.86 -39.81
C ALA A 29 25.09 -11.59 -38.55
N TRP A 30 24.93 -10.32 -38.20
CA TRP A 30 24.21 -9.84 -37.03
C TRP A 30 22.70 -9.83 -37.17
N ASP A 31 22.18 -9.78 -38.40
CA ASP A 31 20.77 -9.48 -38.62
C ASP A 31 19.83 -10.67 -38.43
N VAL A 32 20.28 -11.90 -38.66
CA VAL A 32 19.41 -13.07 -38.53
C VAL A 32 19.44 -13.62 -37.10
N GLU A 33 20.60 -13.85 -36.53
CA GLU A 33 20.73 -14.44 -35.17
C GLU A 33 20.26 -13.49 -34.06
N LYS A 34 20.48 -12.18 -34.25
CA LYS A 34 19.94 -11.17 -33.31
C LYS A 34 18.45 -10.97 -33.43
N ARG A 35 17.90 -11.04 -34.61
CA ARG A 35 16.45 -10.90 -34.81
C ARG A 35 15.70 -11.97 -34.02
N TRP A 36 16.13 -13.21 -34.11
CA TRP A 36 15.57 -14.31 -33.33
C TRP A 36 15.73 -14.13 -31.80
N ARG A 37 16.89 -13.68 -31.35
CA ARG A 37 17.12 -13.39 -29.91
C ARG A 37 16.27 -12.22 -29.43
N HIS A 38 16.18 -11.15 -30.22
CA HIS A 38 15.32 -10.01 -29.90
C HIS A 38 13.84 -10.40 -29.86
N ASP A 39 13.40 -11.18 -30.81
CA ASP A 39 12.02 -11.64 -30.87
C ASP A 39 11.68 -12.58 -29.71
N LEU A 40 12.58 -13.49 -29.35
CA LEU A 40 12.42 -14.36 -28.18
C LEU A 40 12.41 -13.56 -26.88
N ILE A 41 13.30 -12.58 -26.75
CA ILE A 41 13.32 -11.68 -25.58
C ILE A 41 12.03 -10.86 -25.50
N ASN A 42 11.56 -10.31 -26.62
CA ASN A 42 10.30 -9.56 -26.67
C ASN A 42 9.10 -10.45 -26.37
N ILE A 43 9.05 -11.66 -26.93
CA ILE A 43 8.00 -12.64 -26.62
C ILE A 43 8.02 -12.98 -25.13
N TRP A 44 9.21 -13.24 -24.56
CA TRP A 44 9.36 -13.55 -23.15
C TRP A 44 8.94 -12.37 -22.26
N TYR A 45 9.29 -11.13 -22.63
CA TYR A 45 8.82 -9.91 -21.96
C TYR A 45 7.31 -9.78 -22.03
N HIS A 46 6.71 -10.01 -23.18
CA HIS A 46 5.25 -9.98 -23.34
C HIS A 46 4.55 -11.06 -22.54
N ILE A 47 5.07 -12.28 -22.52
CA ILE A 47 4.54 -13.38 -21.70
C ILE A 47 4.65 -13.01 -20.21
N ARG A 48 5.82 -12.57 -19.76
CA ARG A 48 6.05 -12.16 -18.37
C ARG A 48 5.13 -11.00 -17.96
N TYR A 49 4.98 -10.01 -18.84
CA TYR A 49 4.08 -8.88 -18.61
C TYR A 49 2.61 -9.35 -18.51
N ARG A 50 2.15 -10.18 -19.42
CA ARG A 50 0.79 -10.74 -19.38
C ARG A 50 0.57 -11.60 -18.15
N LEU A 51 1.55 -12.40 -17.78
CA LEU A 51 1.51 -13.21 -16.57
C LEU A 51 1.46 -12.34 -15.31
N SER A 52 2.25 -11.25 -15.24
CA SER A 52 2.21 -10.32 -14.12
C SER A 52 0.85 -9.62 -14.00
N LEU A 53 0.22 -9.22 -15.12
CA LEU A 53 -1.13 -8.68 -15.11
C LEU A 53 -2.16 -9.69 -14.60
N LEU A 54 -2.05 -10.95 -15.04
CA LEU A 54 -2.92 -12.02 -14.57
C LEU A 54 -2.71 -12.29 -13.06
N LEU A 55 -1.48 -12.36 -12.61
CA LEU A 55 -1.15 -12.53 -11.19
C LEU A 55 -1.66 -11.36 -10.35
N THR A 56 -1.51 -10.13 -10.83
CA THR A 56 -2.05 -8.94 -10.16
C THR A 56 -3.58 -9.00 -10.09
N TRP A 57 -4.23 -9.41 -11.18
CA TRP A 57 -5.68 -9.59 -11.21
C TRP A 57 -6.14 -10.67 -10.22
N ILE A 58 -5.47 -11.82 -10.20
CA ILE A 58 -5.74 -12.92 -9.26
C ILE A 58 -5.49 -12.45 -7.83
N SER A 59 -4.38 -11.75 -7.57
CA SER A 59 -4.07 -11.20 -6.25
C SER A 59 -5.16 -10.23 -5.78
N LYS A 60 -5.54 -9.28 -6.62
CA LYS A 60 -6.58 -8.31 -6.30
C LYS A 60 -7.91 -8.97 -5.92
N HIS A 61 -8.35 -9.96 -6.69
CA HIS A 61 -9.61 -10.65 -6.43
C HIS A 61 -9.49 -11.66 -5.29
N GLY A 62 -8.37 -12.35 -5.21
CA GLY A 62 -8.05 -13.29 -4.13
C GLY A 62 -7.98 -12.59 -2.77
N TRP A 63 -7.29 -11.45 -2.66
CA TRP A 63 -7.24 -10.65 -1.45
C TRP A 63 -8.62 -10.17 -1.01
N ARG A 64 -9.42 -9.67 -1.95
CA ARG A 64 -10.79 -9.24 -1.67
C ARG A 64 -11.64 -10.38 -1.10
N LEU A 65 -11.51 -11.57 -1.65
CA LEU A 65 -12.21 -12.75 -1.12
C LEU A 65 -11.67 -13.15 0.25
N MET A 66 -10.34 -13.20 0.42
CA MET A 66 -9.70 -13.61 1.67
C MET A 66 -9.99 -12.70 2.86
N MET A 67 -10.19 -11.40 2.63
CA MET A 67 -10.52 -10.46 3.71
C MET A 67 -11.84 -10.78 4.40
N HIS A 68 -12.77 -11.40 3.69
CA HIS A 68 -14.09 -11.76 4.22
C HIS A 68 -14.14 -13.19 4.79
N ILE A 69 -13.05 -13.98 4.63
CA ILE A 69 -13.01 -15.35 5.10
C ILE A 69 -12.41 -15.41 6.50
N HIS A 70 -13.21 -15.89 7.44
CA HIS A 70 -12.77 -16.31 8.76
C HIS A 70 -12.77 -17.83 8.84
N LEU A 71 -11.63 -18.41 9.21
CA LEU A 71 -11.47 -19.87 9.31
C LEU A 71 -12.29 -20.49 10.45
N LYS A 72 -12.74 -19.66 11.39
CA LYS A 72 -13.59 -20.05 12.48
C LYS A 72 -14.66 -18.98 12.71
N ASN A 73 -15.91 -19.38 12.73
CA ASN A 73 -17.00 -18.49 13.11
C ASN A 73 -16.91 -18.19 14.60
N ARG A 74 -16.94 -16.92 14.98
CA ARG A 74 -16.80 -16.47 16.38
C ARG A 74 -17.93 -15.53 16.71
N GLU A 75 -18.49 -15.68 17.90
CA GLU A 75 -19.54 -14.80 18.42
C GLU A 75 -18.94 -13.54 19.06
N HIS A 76 -17.72 -13.61 19.60
CA HIS A 76 -17.07 -12.51 20.31
C HIS A 76 -15.60 -12.32 19.92
N TRP A 77 -15.18 -11.09 19.84
CA TRP A 77 -13.79 -10.66 19.70
C TRP A 77 -13.18 -10.40 21.07
N LEU A 78 -11.84 -10.45 21.20
CA LEU A 78 -11.17 -10.23 22.48
C LEU A 78 -11.14 -8.77 22.90
N ILE A 79 -11.17 -7.85 21.91
CA ILE A 79 -11.26 -6.42 22.21
C ILE A 79 -12.73 -6.09 22.52
N THR A 80 -13.00 -5.74 23.76
CA THR A 80 -14.35 -5.36 24.21
C THR A 80 -14.59 -3.85 24.02
N HIS A 81 -15.84 -3.43 24.10
CA HIS A 81 -16.20 -2.02 24.03
C HIS A 81 -15.53 -1.19 25.15
N GLU A 82 -15.42 -1.74 26.34
CA GLU A 82 -14.75 -1.11 27.48
C GLU A 82 -13.25 -0.90 27.18
N ASN A 83 -12.58 -1.88 26.58
CA ASN A 83 -11.19 -1.73 26.18
C ASN A 83 -11.01 -0.60 25.14
N ILE A 84 -11.95 -0.44 24.21
CA ILE A 84 -11.91 0.63 23.22
C ILE A 84 -12.01 2.01 23.91
N ILE A 85 -12.96 2.18 24.83
CA ILE A 85 -13.12 3.42 25.59
C ILE A 85 -11.85 3.76 26.39
N GLU A 86 -11.20 2.77 27.00
CA GLU A 86 -9.94 2.99 27.73
C GLU A 86 -8.81 3.41 26.81
N VAL A 87 -8.67 2.74 25.67
CA VAL A 87 -7.64 3.07 24.67
C VAL A 87 -7.87 4.47 24.11
N GLN A 88 -9.11 4.86 23.78
CA GLN A 88 -9.44 6.19 23.26
C GLN A 88 -8.96 7.33 24.18
N LYS A 89 -8.95 7.13 25.49
CA LYS A 89 -8.47 8.14 26.46
C LYS A 89 -6.95 8.33 26.39
N LEU A 90 -6.22 7.36 25.86
CA LEU A 90 -4.75 7.36 25.81
C LEU A 90 -4.22 7.73 24.43
N LEU A 91 -5.08 7.69 23.39
CA LEU A 91 -4.67 7.96 22.02
C LEU A 91 -4.41 9.44 21.77
N GLU A 92 -3.34 9.69 21.02
CA GLU A 92 -3.01 11.01 20.49
C GLU A 92 -2.99 10.96 18.95
N PRO A 93 -3.46 12.03 18.26
CA PRO A 93 -3.39 12.09 16.81
C PRO A 93 -1.98 11.79 16.28
N GLY A 94 -1.88 10.87 15.31
CA GLY A 94 -0.61 10.38 14.78
C GLY A 94 -0.14 9.04 15.38
N ASP A 95 -0.83 8.51 16.39
CA ASP A 95 -0.56 7.16 16.88
C ASP A 95 -0.83 6.11 15.80
N ILE A 96 0.06 5.13 15.70
CA ILE A 96 -0.09 4.01 14.78
C ILE A 96 -0.68 2.83 15.54
N LEU A 97 -1.77 2.31 15.01
CA LEU A 97 -2.49 1.17 15.55
C LEU A 97 -2.13 -0.09 14.75
N LEU A 98 -1.54 -1.07 15.41
CA LEU A 98 -1.31 -2.39 14.83
C LEU A 98 -2.39 -3.34 15.33
N THR A 99 -3.04 -4.05 14.40
CA THR A 99 -4.13 -4.96 14.77
C THR A 99 -3.92 -6.37 14.24
N ARG A 100 -4.61 -7.30 14.87
CA ARG A 100 -4.72 -8.69 14.46
C ARG A 100 -6.05 -9.28 14.88
N GLY A 101 -6.78 -9.84 13.93
CA GLY A 101 -7.89 -10.74 14.18
C GLY A 101 -7.42 -12.19 14.12
N ASN A 102 -7.75 -12.99 15.14
CA ASN A 102 -7.50 -14.42 15.09
C ASN A 102 -8.40 -15.08 14.03
N TRP A 103 -7.88 -16.13 13.40
CA TRP A 103 -8.62 -16.93 12.41
C TRP A 103 -8.99 -16.20 11.10
N ALA A 104 -8.49 -14.98 10.88
CA ALA A 104 -8.59 -14.35 9.58
C ALA A 104 -7.73 -15.10 8.55
N ALA A 105 -8.27 -15.36 7.36
CA ALA A 105 -7.53 -16.06 6.29
C ALA A 105 -6.28 -15.31 5.86
N THR A 106 -6.29 -13.98 5.96
CA THR A 106 -5.14 -13.10 5.70
C THR A 106 -3.94 -13.37 6.60
N ASN A 107 -4.15 -14.01 7.77
CA ASN A 107 -3.05 -14.39 8.67
C ASN A 107 -2.07 -15.38 8.04
N ILE A 108 -2.48 -16.14 7.02
CA ILE A 108 -1.64 -17.12 6.33
C ILE A 108 -0.61 -16.42 5.44
N ASN A 109 -1.00 -15.34 4.77
CA ASN A 109 -0.18 -14.73 3.72
C ASN A 109 0.65 -13.53 4.20
N ILE A 110 0.27 -12.88 5.30
CA ILE A 110 1.01 -11.76 5.85
C ILE A 110 1.99 -12.31 6.90
N PRO A 111 3.32 -12.17 6.71
CA PRO A 111 4.29 -12.61 7.71
C PRO A 111 4.22 -11.76 8.98
N GLY A 112 4.73 -12.30 10.08
CA GLY A 112 4.74 -11.62 11.37
C GLY A 112 3.44 -11.77 12.16
N PHE A 113 3.42 -11.20 13.36
CA PHE A 113 2.24 -11.27 14.25
C PHE A 113 1.17 -10.28 13.85
N TRP A 114 1.55 -9.02 13.64
CA TRP A 114 0.63 -7.93 13.27
C TRP A 114 0.28 -8.04 11.80
N LYS A 115 -0.99 -7.88 11.49
CA LYS A 115 -1.54 -8.15 10.15
C LYS A 115 -2.11 -6.92 9.46
N HIS A 116 -2.40 -5.90 10.24
CA HIS A 116 -2.96 -4.66 9.71
C HIS A 116 -2.45 -3.46 10.50
N MET A 117 -2.41 -2.32 9.84
CA MET A 117 -1.96 -1.05 10.40
C MET A 117 -2.96 0.05 10.03
N ALA A 118 -3.24 0.92 11.01
CA ALA A 118 -4.03 2.13 10.82
C ALA A 118 -3.36 3.30 11.56
N MET A 119 -3.68 4.52 11.15
CA MET A 119 -3.25 5.73 11.88
C MET A 119 -4.45 6.34 12.59
N TYR A 120 -4.32 6.60 13.88
CA TYR A 120 -5.29 7.41 14.61
C TYR A 120 -5.14 8.87 14.24
N ILE A 121 -6.21 9.49 13.76
CA ILE A 121 -6.20 10.87 13.26
C ILE A 121 -6.90 11.87 14.18
N GLY A 122 -7.65 11.39 15.19
CA GLY A 122 -8.30 12.23 16.19
C GLY A 122 -9.80 12.12 16.21
N ALA A 123 -10.42 12.90 17.10
CA ALA A 123 -11.89 13.04 17.15
C ALA A 123 -12.40 13.92 16.00
N GLY A 124 -13.64 13.70 15.56
CA GLY A 124 -14.22 14.44 14.45
C GLY A 124 -14.24 15.96 14.65
N LYS A 125 -14.49 16.43 15.87
CA LYS A 125 -14.41 17.85 16.22
C LYS A 125 -13.00 18.41 16.00
N TYR A 126 -11.98 17.67 16.42
CA TYR A 126 -10.56 18.04 16.22
C TYR A 126 -10.23 18.10 14.72
N LEU A 127 -10.64 17.08 13.97
CA LEU A 127 -10.36 17.01 12.52
C LEU A 127 -10.97 18.18 11.76
N LYS A 128 -12.24 18.50 12.01
CA LYS A 128 -12.94 19.62 11.36
C LYS A 128 -12.35 20.99 11.72
N SER A 129 -11.79 21.13 12.91
CA SER A 129 -11.21 22.40 13.34
C SER A 129 -9.77 22.63 12.85
N HIS A 130 -9.06 21.56 12.45
CA HIS A 130 -7.64 21.63 12.06
C HIS A 130 -7.42 21.41 10.57
N TYR A 131 -8.38 20.79 9.88
CA TYR A 131 -8.21 20.41 8.48
C TYR A 131 -9.46 20.77 7.67
N GLU A 132 -9.27 21.49 6.57
CA GLU A 132 -10.32 21.91 5.65
C GLU A 132 -10.45 20.92 4.48
N TYR A 133 -11.12 19.79 4.71
CA TYR A 133 -11.42 18.79 3.67
C TYR A 133 -12.90 18.40 3.71
N ASP A 134 -13.51 18.33 2.53
CA ASP A 134 -14.94 18.01 2.40
C ASP A 134 -15.30 16.66 3.03
N SER A 135 -14.42 15.67 2.92
CA SER A 135 -14.63 14.35 3.52
C SER A 135 -14.78 14.38 5.04
N LEU A 136 -14.23 15.40 5.71
CA LEU A 136 -14.33 15.54 7.17
C LEU A 136 -15.64 16.17 7.64
N SER A 137 -16.34 16.88 6.78
CA SER A 137 -17.57 17.62 7.15
C SER A 137 -18.68 16.71 7.68
N SER A 138 -18.76 15.48 7.18
CA SER A 138 -19.76 14.48 7.57
C SER A 138 -19.43 13.71 8.85
N LEU A 139 -18.23 13.88 9.41
CA LEU A 139 -17.80 13.16 10.61
C LEU A 139 -18.58 13.63 11.85
N ARG A 140 -18.83 12.73 12.80
CA ARG A 140 -19.45 13.05 14.07
C ARG A 140 -18.42 13.61 15.05
N ASP A 141 -18.73 14.66 15.77
CA ASP A 141 -17.80 15.41 16.61
C ASP A 141 -17.13 14.58 17.70
N ASP A 142 -17.91 13.75 18.38
CA ASP A 142 -17.46 12.96 19.54
C ASP A 142 -16.92 11.56 19.16
N THR A 143 -16.89 11.24 17.87
CA THR A 143 -16.38 9.96 17.39
C THR A 143 -14.89 10.06 17.11
N HIS A 144 -14.12 9.06 17.55
CA HIS A 144 -12.69 8.92 17.30
C HIS A 144 -12.46 8.20 15.98
N TYR A 145 -11.62 8.75 15.11
CA TYR A 145 -11.39 8.25 13.76
C TYR A 145 -9.96 7.77 13.55
N ILE A 146 -9.88 6.75 12.74
CA ILE A 146 -8.62 6.26 12.17
C ILE A 146 -8.68 6.38 10.64
N ILE A 147 -7.52 6.35 10.02
CA ILE A 147 -7.39 6.17 8.58
C ILE A 147 -6.59 4.91 8.30
N GLU A 148 -7.08 4.11 7.38
CA GLU A 148 -6.48 2.84 7.00
C GLU A 148 -6.59 2.62 5.49
N ALA A 149 -5.69 1.82 4.95
CA ALA A 149 -5.79 1.30 3.60
C ALA A 149 -6.18 -0.18 3.66
N ILE A 150 -7.41 -0.48 3.30
CA ILE A 150 -7.95 -1.86 3.33
C ILE A 150 -8.90 -2.10 2.16
N GLY A 151 -8.90 -3.31 1.66
CA GLY A 151 -9.82 -3.68 0.59
C GLY A 151 -9.49 -2.98 -0.72
N LEU A 152 -10.35 -2.06 -1.14
CA LEU A 152 -10.24 -1.39 -2.44
C LEU A 152 -9.68 0.03 -2.34
N TRP A 153 -9.70 0.64 -1.17
CA TRP A 153 -9.38 2.05 -0.99
C TRP A 153 -8.83 2.38 0.40
N VAL A 154 -8.35 3.59 0.52
CA VAL A 154 -8.05 4.25 1.79
C VAL A 154 -9.37 4.79 2.34
N GLN A 155 -9.61 4.64 3.63
CA GLN A 155 -10.85 5.05 4.27
C GLN A 155 -10.64 5.65 5.67
N ILE A 156 -11.47 6.63 5.99
CA ILE A 156 -11.60 7.18 7.35
C ILE A 156 -12.78 6.50 8.02
N ILE A 157 -12.54 5.77 9.10
CA ILE A 157 -13.58 5.04 9.82
C ILE A 157 -13.47 5.26 11.34
N PRO A 158 -14.56 5.03 12.10
CA PRO A 158 -14.51 5.00 13.56
C PRO A 158 -13.55 3.92 14.07
N ILE A 159 -12.81 4.22 15.13
CA ILE A 159 -11.89 3.24 15.77
C ILE A 159 -12.65 2.00 16.26
N GLU A 160 -13.89 2.14 16.63
CA GLU A 160 -14.77 1.04 17.05
C GLU A 160 -14.93 0.02 15.92
N THR A 161 -15.00 0.48 14.67
CA THR A 161 -15.10 -0.39 13.48
C THR A 161 -13.82 -1.21 13.32
N LEU A 162 -12.63 -0.60 13.46
CA LEU A 162 -11.36 -1.30 13.42
C LEU A 162 -11.26 -2.34 14.54
N CYS A 163 -11.54 -1.93 15.76
CA CYS A 163 -11.38 -2.77 16.95
C CYS A 163 -12.43 -3.89 17.02
N GLY A 164 -13.65 -3.64 16.55
CA GLY A 164 -14.77 -4.57 16.63
C GLY A 164 -14.58 -5.88 15.84
N HIS A 165 -13.54 -5.96 15.01
CA HIS A 165 -13.19 -7.14 14.22
C HIS A 165 -11.78 -7.67 14.50
N ASN A 166 -11.17 -7.23 15.62
CA ASN A 166 -9.81 -7.61 15.99
C ASN A 166 -9.72 -8.15 17.42
N ASP A 167 -8.74 -8.99 17.65
CA ASP A 167 -8.47 -9.60 18.96
C ASP A 167 -7.33 -8.93 19.70
N TYR A 168 -6.43 -8.30 18.96
CA TYR A 168 -5.25 -7.64 19.51
C TYR A 168 -5.10 -6.26 18.89
N LEU A 169 -4.72 -5.32 19.76
CA LEU A 169 -4.38 -3.97 19.41
C LEU A 169 -3.08 -3.57 20.09
N TRP A 170 -2.18 -2.98 19.34
CA TRP A 170 -0.97 -2.32 19.85
C TRP A 170 -0.93 -0.90 19.37
N VAL A 171 -0.64 0.03 20.27
CA VAL A 171 -0.49 1.44 19.97
C VAL A 171 1.00 1.79 19.97
N LEU A 172 1.47 2.35 18.87
CA LEU A 172 2.82 2.86 18.71
C LEU A 172 2.76 4.37 18.58
N ARG A 173 3.42 5.08 19.50
CA ARG A 173 3.54 6.53 19.45
C ARG A 173 4.90 6.94 18.92
N ALA A 174 4.92 7.63 17.79
CA ALA A 174 6.12 8.17 17.21
C ALA A 174 6.57 9.42 17.96
N LYS A 175 7.85 9.48 18.31
CA LYS A 175 8.44 10.64 19.01
C LYS A 175 8.85 11.72 17.99
N PHE A 176 7.87 12.27 17.27
CA PHE A 176 8.09 13.38 16.36
C PHE A 176 7.55 14.70 16.94
N GLU A 177 8.06 15.79 16.42
CA GLU A 177 7.53 17.13 16.69
C GLU A 177 6.07 17.21 16.21
N LYS A 178 5.24 17.94 16.96
CA LYS A 178 3.81 18.07 16.72
C LYS A 178 3.50 18.51 15.28
N GLU A 179 4.25 19.46 14.75
CA GLU A 179 4.08 19.98 13.39
C GLU A 179 4.34 18.92 12.32
N LYS A 180 5.23 17.97 12.58
CA LYS A 180 5.49 16.84 11.67
C LYS A 180 4.32 15.86 11.68
N ILE A 181 3.76 15.60 12.85
CA ILE A 181 2.58 14.73 13.01
C ILE A 181 1.37 15.36 12.33
N GLU A 182 1.09 16.63 12.57
CA GLU A 182 -0.02 17.36 11.94
C GLU A 182 0.11 17.38 10.41
N ARG A 183 1.31 17.59 9.87
CA ARG A 183 1.57 17.49 8.43
C ARG A 183 1.36 16.07 7.88
N ALA A 184 1.73 15.05 8.65
CA ALA A 184 1.49 13.66 8.26
C ALA A 184 0.00 13.38 8.18
N ILE A 185 -0.77 13.75 9.21
CA ILE A 185 -2.23 13.60 9.22
C ILE A 185 -2.86 14.35 8.05
N ALA A 186 -2.48 15.61 7.81
CA ALA A 186 -2.99 16.40 6.70
C ALA A 186 -2.73 15.76 5.33
N LYS A 187 -1.57 15.13 5.14
CA LYS A 187 -1.28 14.37 3.92
C LYS A 187 -2.11 13.10 3.83
N THR A 188 -2.25 12.38 4.93
CA THR A 188 -2.93 11.09 4.97
C THR A 188 -4.43 11.25 4.74
N VAL A 189 -5.06 12.27 5.34
CA VAL A 189 -6.50 12.57 5.13
C VAL A 189 -6.83 12.85 3.66
N LYS A 190 -5.92 13.44 2.89
CA LYS A 190 -6.08 13.64 1.43
C LYS A 190 -6.16 12.34 0.63
N LEU A 191 -5.76 11.23 1.23
CA LEU A 191 -5.77 9.92 0.58
C LEU A 191 -7.12 9.24 0.71
N ASP A 192 -8.04 9.76 1.52
CA ASP A 192 -9.38 9.20 1.69
C ASP A 192 -10.06 8.99 0.33
N GLY A 193 -10.60 7.80 0.11
CA GLY A 193 -11.19 7.38 -1.16
C GLY A 193 -10.20 6.99 -2.28
N LYS A 194 -8.87 7.09 -2.07
CA LYS A 194 -7.88 6.62 -3.05
C LYS A 194 -7.84 5.11 -3.11
N SER A 195 -7.55 4.59 -4.31
CA SER A 195 -7.45 3.14 -4.53
C SER A 195 -6.27 2.53 -3.79
N TYR A 196 -6.46 1.31 -3.27
CA TYR A 196 -5.38 0.51 -2.70
C TYR A 196 -4.43 0.00 -3.78
N ASP A 197 -3.11 0.08 -3.55
CA ASP A 197 -2.11 -0.43 -4.49
C ASP A 197 -1.81 -1.91 -4.28
N TYR A 198 -2.49 -2.76 -5.02
CA TYR A 198 -2.22 -4.20 -5.03
C TYR A 198 -0.94 -4.59 -5.78
N SER A 199 -0.32 -3.67 -6.52
CA SER A 199 0.96 -3.93 -7.20
C SER A 199 2.15 -3.77 -6.29
N PHE A 200 1.95 -3.14 -5.12
CA PHE A 200 3.01 -2.77 -4.18
C PHE A 200 4.16 -2.01 -4.86
N ASN A 201 3.81 -1.17 -5.84
CA ASN A 201 4.77 -0.40 -6.59
C ASN A 201 5.02 0.96 -5.92
N TYR A 202 6.10 1.06 -5.16
CA TYR A 202 6.49 2.27 -4.44
C TYR A 202 6.81 3.47 -5.34
N TYR A 203 6.88 3.29 -6.64
CA TYR A 203 7.17 4.34 -7.62
C TYR A 203 5.92 4.86 -8.33
N SER A 204 4.73 4.36 -7.99
CA SER A 204 3.50 4.84 -8.63
C SER A 204 2.89 5.97 -7.81
N ASP A 205 2.70 7.13 -8.43
CA ASP A 205 2.03 8.28 -7.81
C ASP A 205 0.50 8.08 -7.69
N VAL A 206 -0.02 6.96 -8.17
CA VAL A 206 -1.46 6.72 -8.30
C VAL A 206 -2.02 5.87 -7.17
N ASN A 207 -1.16 5.08 -6.52
CA ASN A 207 -1.57 4.08 -5.55
C ASN A 207 -0.89 4.29 -4.20
N TYR A 208 -1.63 4.05 -3.14
CA TYR A 208 -1.17 4.24 -1.77
C TYR A 208 -1.34 2.92 -0.99
N VAL A 209 -0.32 2.57 -0.25
CA VAL A 209 -0.29 1.43 0.66
C VAL A 209 -0.35 1.92 2.08
#